data_884096347899c9d8202a2c7416e50334
#
_entry.id   884096347899c9d8202a2c7416e50334
#
_cell.length_a   1.000
_cell.length_b   1.000
_cell.length_c   1.000
_cell.angle_alpha   90.00
_cell.angle_beta   90.00
_cell.angle_gamma   90.00
#
_symmetry.space_group_name_H-M   'P 1'
#
loop_
_entity.id
_entity.type
_entity.pdbx_description
1 polymer ?
#
loop_
_entity_poly.entity_id
_entity_poly.type
_entity_poly.pdbx_seq_one_letter_code
_entity_poly.pdbx_strand_id
1 'polypeptide(L)'
;MNDILVPYNMYYAVMATVAATACTLAATGAACYRELGAQPAVLMRPPSPKSGKRVFMERITFIWKHLSFTWKSTIRNLFRYKKRFFMTVFGIGGCMGLMLFAFGLKDSIYEIADIQYEEIQIYDGMAYLQENVTEEEKENLSAYIEEEEGIKESLDVNMRTVTLVHDSNKREAYQTVPEDLGQIDEFVKFHDRVGKEEYTLGDDGVILSEKTAKMLDVKEGDTIEIEDTDFGNHKVKVANICENYMGHYMYMSRNLYEEIYDEEFTVNCIYFKTVGETNAKMEETGEKILKQDAVLNVSYLHDIEQQLNDMLKSLNLVAVSYTHLTLP
;
A
#
# COMPACT_ATOMS: atom_id res chain seq x y z
N MET A 1 -11.49 0.43 -21.01
CA MET A 1 -10.37 -0.54 -20.97
C MET A 1 -9.09 0.28 -21.00
N ASN A 2 -8.54 0.60 -19.85
CA ASN A 2 -7.25 1.28 -19.78
C ASN A 2 -6.16 0.23 -19.95
N ASP A 3 -5.55 0.22 -21.12
CA ASP A 3 -4.38 -0.61 -21.38
C ASP A 3 -3.25 -0.15 -20.43
N ILE A 4 -2.84 -1.05 -19.54
CA ILE A 4 -1.67 -0.81 -18.70
C ILE A 4 -0.47 -0.72 -19.64
N LEU A 5 -0.02 0.49 -19.93
CA LEU A 5 1.22 0.74 -20.62
C LEU A 5 2.38 0.28 -19.73
N VAL A 6 2.76 -1.00 -19.87
CA VAL A 6 4.00 -1.49 -19.27
C VAL A 6 5.15 -0.96 -20.12
N PRO A 7 5.91 0.04 -19.68
CA PRO A 7 7.03 0.55 -20.45
C PRO A 7 8.07 -0.56 -20.54
N TYR A 8 8.26 -1.12 -21.74
CA TYR A 8 9.30 -2.12 -22.00
C TYR A 8 10.67 -1.43 -21.89
N ASN A 9 11.33 -1.63 -20.76
CA ASN A 9 12.65 -1.06 -20.54
C ASN A 9 13.72 -2.04 -21.04
N MET A 10 14.28 -1.75 -22.21
CA MET A 10 15.29 -2.56 -22.87
C MET A 10 16.51 -2.85 -21.98
N TYR A 11 16.91 -1.89 -21.14
CA TYR A 11 18.04 -2.06 -20.23
C TYR A 11 17.82 -3.19 -19.22
N TYR A 12 16.67 -3.21 -18.55
CA TYR A 12 16.34 -4.26 -17.57
C TYR A 12 16.10 -5.61 -18.24
N ALA A 13 15.52 -5.64 -19.44
CA ALA A 13 15.34 -6.88 -20.19
C ALA A 13 16.67 -7.52 -20.60
N VAL A 14 17.62 -6.71 -21.09
CA VAL A 14 18.96 -7.16 -21.43
C VAL A 14 19.72 -7.62 -20.18
N MET A 15 19.67 -6.85 -19.10
CA MET A 15 20.32 -7.21 -17.84
C MET A 15 19.81 -8.53 -17.27
N ALA A 16 18.49 -8.74 -17.26
CA ALA A 16 17.88 -9.99 -16.81
C ALA A 16 18.28 -11.19 -17.70
N THR A 17 18.29 -11.00 -19.01
CA THR A 17 18.68 -12.04 -19.98
C THR A 17 20.16 -12.42 -19.81
N VAL A 18 21.04 -11.43 -19.68
CA VAL A 18 22.49 -11.67 -19.46
C VAL A 18 22.70 -12.37 -18.12
N ALA A 19 22.04 -11.94 -17.05
CA ALA A 19 22.15 -12.57 -15.74
C ALA A 19 21.68 -14.03 -15.76
N ALA A 20 20.52 -14.32 -16.38
CA ALA A 20 19.98 -15.66 -16.51
C ALA A 20 20.93 -16.56 -17.34
N THR A 21 21.42 -16.05 -18.47
CA THR A 21 22.35 -16.78 -19.35
C THR A 21 23.68 -17.05 -18.63
N ALA A 22 24.23 -16.07 -17.94
CA ALA A 22 25.47 -16.22 -17.16
C ALA A 22 25.31 -17.27 -16.05
N CYS A 23 24.22 -17.23 -15.28
CA CYS A 23 23.93 -18.24 -14.25
C CYS A 23 23.80 -19.65 -14.84
N THR A 24 23.12 -19.80 -15.98
CA THR A 24 22.93 -21.08 -16.65
C THR A 24 24.27 -21.61 -17.17
N LEU A 25 25.07 -20.77 -17.84
CA LEU A 25 26.38 -21.16 -18.35
C LEU A 25 27.36 -21.49 -17.20
N ALA A 26 27.35 -20.73 -16.12
CA ALA A 26 28.18 -21.01 -14.96
C ALA A 26 27.80 -22.35 -14.30
N ALA A 27 26.50 -22.61 -14.12
CA ALA A 27 26.00 -23.86 -13.55
C ALA A 27 26.34 -25.08 -14.44
N THR A 28 26.13 -24.95 -15.75
CA THR A 28 26.40 -25.99 -16.72
C THR A 28 27.90 -26.22 -16.85
N GLY A 29 28.71 -25.14 -16.95
CA GLY A 29 30.16 -25.21 -17.02
C GLY A 29 30.77 -25.87 -15.78
N ALA A 30 30.30 -25.52 -14.58
CA ALA A 30 30.73 -26.14 -13.34
C ALA A 30 30.38 -27.65 -13.25
N ALA A 31 29.21 -28.04 -13.76
CA ALA A 31 28.80 -29.43 -13.83
C ALA A 31 29.66 -30.23 -14.83
N CYS A 32 29.83 -29.69 -16.04
CA CYS A 32 30.63 -30.33 -17.09
C CYS A 32 32.12 -30.43 -16.68
N TYR A 33 32.71 -29.35 -16.13
CA TYR A 33 34.10 -29.37 -15.69
C TYR A 33 34.40 -30.44 -14.63
N ARG A 34 33.44 -30.62 -13.72
CA ARG A 34 33.51 -31.62 -12.66
C ARG A 34 33.45 -33.06 -13.19
N GLU A 35 32.64 -33.31 -14.24
CA GLU A 35 32.50 -34.62 -14.85
C GLU A 35 33.61 -34.93 -15.83
N LEU A 36 34.00 -33.95 -16.65
CA LEU A 36 35.11 -34.12 -17.62
C LEU A 36 36.50 -34.24 -16.95
N GLY A 37 36.69 -33.74 -15.74
CA GLY A 37 37.91 -33.91 -14.94
C GLY A 37 38.06 -35.33 -14.35
N ALA A 38 37.07 -36.19 -14.45
CA ALA A 38 37.16 -37.57 -13.98
C ALA A 38 37.82 -38.46 -15.04
N GLN A 39 38.68 -39.42 -14.59
CA GLN A 39 39.31 -40.35 -15.50
C GLN A 39 38.28 -41.23 -16.23
N PRO A 40 38.40 -41.46 -17.55
CA PRO A 40 37.44 -42.25 -18.35
C PRO A 40 37.13 -43.62 -17.76
N ALA A 41 38.10 -44.29 -17.19
CA ALA A 41 37.94 -45.61 -16.54
C ALA A 41 37.04 -45.58 -15.29
N VAL A 42 36.92 -44.41 -14.62
CA VAL A 42 36.03 -44.20 -13.45
C VAL A 42 34.59 -43.91 -13.91
N LEU A 43 34.46 -43.21 -15.04
CA LEU A 43 33.12 -42.90 -15.64
C LEU A 43 32.41 -44.13 -16.18
N MET A 44 33.18 -45.13 -16.68
CA MET A 44 32.65 -46.39 -17.21
C MET A 44 32.24 -47.41 -16.11
N ARG A 45 32.64 -47.20 -14.86
CA ARG A 45 32.25 -48.08 -13.76
C ARG A 45 30.96 -47.60 -13.09
N PRO A 46 30.01 -48.51 -12.81
CA PRO A 46 28.84 -48.13 -12.02
C PRO A 46 29.30 -47.56 -10.68
N PRO A 47 28.75 -46.41 -10.24
CA PRO A 47 29.18 -45.76 -9.01
C PRO A 47 28.96 -46.68 -7.81
N SER A 48 30.00 -46.87 -7.01
CA SER A 48 29.92 -47.69 -5.80
C SER A 48 28.87 -47.13 -4.83
N PRO A 49 28.08 -47.98 -4.17
CA PRO A 49 27.09 -47.51 -3.18
C PRO A 49 27.76 -46.63 -2.13
N LYS A 50 27.18 -45.46 -1.89
CA LYS A 50 27.72 -44.55 -0.88
C LYS A 50 27.69 -45.21 0.49
N SER A 51 28.84 -45.29 1.16
CA SER A 51 28.93 -45.83 2.52
C SER A 51 28.06 -45.01 3.47
N GLY A 52 27.24 -45.70 4.25
CA GLY A 52 26.36 -45.05 5.24
C GLY A 52 27.18 -44.44 6.38
N LYS A 53 27.23 -43.08 6.42
CA LYS A 53 27.76 -42.38 7.61
C LYS A 53 26.69 -42.30 8.68
N ARG A 54 27.12 -42.34 9.96
CA ARG A 54 26.21 -42.12 11.11
C ARG A 54 25.48 -40.79 10.94
N VAL A 55 24.15 -40.82 11.15
CA VAL A 55 23.29 -39.63 11.02
C VAL A 55 23.30 -38.90 12.36
N PHE A 56 23.20 -37.55 12.32
CA PHE A 56 23.19 -36.69 13.50
C PHE A 56 22.12 -37.11 14.50
N MET A 57 20.92 -37.55 14.03
CA MET A 57 19.84 -38.05 14.90
C MET A 57 20.21 -39.35 15.67
N GLU A 58 21.18 -40.12 15.20
CA GLU A 58 21.70 -41.28 15.96
C GLU A 58 22.44 -40.88 17.23
N ARG A 59 22.91 -39.64 17.35
CA ARG A 59 23.56 -39.08 18.54
C ARG A 59 22.55 -38.80 19.66
N ILE A 60 21.28 -38.53 19.26
CA ILE A 60 20.19 -38.29 20.22
C ILE A 60 19.58 -39.66 20.59
N THR A 61 20.22 -40.36 21.48
CA THR A 61 19.88 -41.75 21.82
C THR A 61 18.47 -41.92 22.35
N PHE A 62 17.92 -40.91 23.04
CA PHE A 62 16.56 -40.93 23.55
C PHE A 62 15.52 -41.03 22.44
N ILE A 63 15.61 -40.17 21.42
CA ILE A 63 14.68 -40.19 20.28
C ILE A 63 14.93 -41.43 19.41
N TRP A 64 16.19 -41.78 19.18
CA TRP A 64 16.57 -42.89 18.30
C TRP A 64 16.09 -44.25 18.81
N LYS A 65 16.06 -44.48 20.13
CA LYS A 65 15.58 -45.72 20.72
C LYS A 65 14.07 -45.94 20.49
N HIS A 66 13.27 -44.90 20.49
CA HIS A 66 11.81 -45.00 20.37
C HIS A 66 11.32 -45.07 18.91
N LEU A 67 12.21 -44.86 17.91
CA LEU A 67 11.87 -44.95 16.50
C LEU A 67 11.78 -46.41 16.03
N SER A 68 10.75 -46.71 15.22
CA SER A 68 10.62 -48.01 14.55
C SER A 68 11.72 -48.23 13.54
N PHE A 69 11.93 -49.47 13.10
CA PHE A 69 12.93 -49.83 12.09
C PHE A 69 12.70 -49.06 10.78
N THR A 70 11.45 -48.91 10.35
CA THR A 70 11.07 -48.19 9.14
C THR A 70 11.52 -46.72 9.18
N TRP A 71 11.23 -46.04 10.31
CA TRP A 71 11.68 -44.65 10.50
C TRP A 71 13.21 -44.52 10.54
N LYS A 72 13.89 -45.42 11.20
CA LYS A 72 15.37 -45.45 11.23
C LYS A 72 15.96 -45.63 9.83
N SER A 73 15.37 -46.53 9.03
CA SER A 73 15.79 -46.75 7.64
C SER A 73 15.51 -45.54 6.72
N THR A 74 14.32 -44.94 6.88
CA THR A 74 13.93 -43.72 6.11
C THR A 74 14.85 -42.56 6.41
N ILE A 75 15.15 -42.29 7.68
CA ILE A 75 16.05 -41.20 8.09
C ILE A 75 17.47 -41.43 7.53
N ARG A 76 17.98 -42.68 7.62
CA ARG A 76 19.30 -43.01 7.05
C ARG A 76 19.32 -42.82 5.54
N ASN A 77 18.30 -43.20 4.82
CA ASN A 77 18.18 -42.99 3.37
C ASN A 77 18.11 -41.51 3.00
N LEU A 78 17.32 -40.74 3.75
CA LEU A 78 17.20 -39.30 3.57
C LEU A 78 18.55 -38.60 3.68
N PHE A 79 19.34 -38.92 4.69
CA PHE A 79 20.66 -38.33 4.91
C PHE A 79 21.73 -38.90 3.97
N ARG A 80 21.51 -40.08 3.38
CA ARG A 80 22.38 -40.64 2.34
C ARG A 80 22.28 -39.82 1.06
N TYR A 81 21.10 -39.33 0.70
CA TYR A 81 20.84 -38.57 -0.51
C TYR A 81 20.52 -37.11 -0.24
N LYS A 82 21.31 -36.47 0.63
CA LYS A 82 21.11 -35.07 1.08
C LYS A 82 20.80 -34.09 -0.04
N LYS A 83 21.55 -34.15 -1.16
CA LYS A 83 21.34 -33.24 -2.29
C LYS A 83 19.92 -33.33 -2.85
N ARG A 84 19.42 -34.54 -3.07
CA ARG A 84 18.07 -34.77 -3.61
C ARG A 84 17.01 -34.30 -2.61
N PHE A 85 17.21 -34.61 -1.33
CA PHE A 85 16.34 -34.17 -0.25
C PHE A 85 16.23 -32.65 -0.19
N PHE A 86 17.37 -31.94 -0.07
CA PHE A 86 17.36 -30.49 -0.01
C PHE A 86 16.83 -29.86 -1.30
N MET A 87 17.13 -30.40 -2.46
CA MET A 87 16.61 -29.90 -3.73
C MET A 87 15.05 -30.00 -3.78
N THR A 88 14.50 -31.11 -3.28
CA THR A 88 13.05 -31.30 -3.23
C THR A 88 12.42 -30.36 -2.18
N VAL A 89 13.01 -30.27 -0.98
CA VAL A 89 12.51 -29.39 0.10
C VAL A 89 12.55 -27.93 -0.32
N PHE A 90 13.68 -27.46 -0.87
CA PHE A 90 13.80 -26.07 -1.34
C PHE A 90 12.95 -25.80 -2.59
N GLY A 91 12.78 -26.77 -3.47
CA GLY A 91 11.90 -26.63 -4.63
C GLY A 91 10.45 -26.47 -4.19
N ILE A 92 9.90 -27.43 -3.46
CA ILE A 92 8.50 -27.38 -2.99
C ILE A 92 8.31 -26.25 -1.99
N GLY A 93 9.19 -26.12 -1.00
CA GLY A 93 9.10 -25.06 0.02
C GLY A 93 9.24 -23.67 -0.56
N GLY A 94 10.10 -23.48 -1.56
CA GLY A 94 10.26 -22.22 -2.28
C GLY A 94 9.00 -21.85 -3.05
N CYS A 95 8.41 -22.80 -3.79
CA CYS A 95 7.15 -22.56 -4.50
C CYS A 95 5.99 -22.21 -3.54
N MET A 96 5.87 -22.98 -2.44
CA MET A 96 4.85 -22.70 -1.40
C MET A 96 5.09 -21.35 -0.73
N GLY A 97 6.35 -21.01 -0.44
CA GLY A 97 6.72 -19.72 0.15
C GLY A 97 6.40 -18.53 -0.76
N LEU A 98 6.67 -18.65 -2.06
CA LEU A 98 6.31 -17.61 -3.03
C LEU A 98 4.79 -17.44 -3.16
N MET A 99 4.05 -18.56 -3.16
CA MET A 99 2.59 -18.52 -3.19
C MET A 99 2.02 -17.84 -1.93
N LEU A 100 2.49 -18.25 -0.75
CA LEU A 100 2.08 -17.65 0.52
C LEU A 100 2.40 -16.15 0.58
N PHE A 101 3.58 -15.76 0.08
CA PHE A 101 3.97 -14.36 -0.02
C PHE A 101 3.04 -13.57 -0.96
N ALA A 102 2.73 -14.11 -2.15
CA ALA A 102 1.88 -13.43 -3.12
C ALA A 102 0.44 -13.22 -2.59
N PHE A 103 -0.15 -14.25 -1.96
CA PHE A 103 -1.47 -14.13 -1.37
C PHE A 103 -1.47 -13.23 -0.13
N GLY A 104 -0.48 -13.36 0.75
CA GLY A 104 -0.37 -12.51 1.93
C GLY A 104 -0.18 -11.03 1.57
N LEU A 105 0.61 -10.73 0.54
CA LEU A 105 0.76 -9.36 0.06
C LEU A 105 -0.57 -8.82 -0.51
N LYS A 106 -1.26 -9.64 -1.29
CA LYS A 106 -2.58 -9.29 -1.83
C LYS A 106 -3.57 -8.97 -0.70
N ASP A 107 -3.73 -9.89 0.26
CA ASP A 107 -4.68 -9.73 1.36
C ASP A 107 -4.34 -8.48 2.19
N SER A 108 -3.05 -8.22 2.46
CA SER A 108 -2.62 -7.01 3.15
C SER A 108 -2.96 -5.71 2.41
N ILE A 109 -2.90 -5.71 1.07
CA ILE A 109 -3.25 -4.52 0.29
C ILE A 109 -4.76 -4.28 0.30
N TYR A 110 -5.57 -5.34 0.23
CA TYR A 110 -7.03 -5.21 0.37
C TYR A 110 -7.42 -4.67 1.74
N GLU A 111 -6.84 -5.22 2.81
CA GLU A 111 -7.08 -4.76 4.18
C GLU A 111 -6.72 -3.26 4.36
N ILE A 112 -5.64 -2.81 3.70
CA ILE A 112 -5.28 -1.38 3.71
C ILE A 112 -6.37 -0.53 3.04
N ALA A 113 -6.95 -0.98 1.93
CA ALA A 113 -8.00 -0.24 1.23
C ALA A 113 -9.28 -0.17 2.09
N ASP A 114 -9.68 -1.30 2.69
CA ASP A 114 -10.83 -1.38 3.56
C ASP A 114 -10.67 -0.42 4.77
N ILE A 115 -9.53 -0.48 5.47
CA ILE A 115 -9.26 0.42 6.60
C ILE A 115 -9.25 1.89 6.14
N GLN A 116 -8.62 2.21 5.02
CA GLN A 116 -8.51 3.58 4.53
C GLN A 116 -9.87 4.20 4.20
N TYR A 117 -10.76 3.44 3.55
CA TYR A 117 -12.00 3.99 2.98
C TYR A 117 -13.27 3.61 3.75
N GLU A 118 -13.21 2.67 4.69
CA GLU A 118 -14.33 2.32 5.56
C GLU A 118 -14.15 2.82 7.00
N GLU A 119 -12.89 2.93 7.48
CA GLU A 119 -12.62 3.32 8.87
C GLU A 119 -12.02 4.72 9.02
N ILE A 120 -11.18 5.19 8.07
CA ILE A 120 -10.46 6.47 8.18
C ILE A 120 -11.14 7.57 7.38
N GLN A 121 -11.28 7.42 6.07
CA GLN A 121 -11.94 8.38 5.18
C GLN A 121 -13.32 7.84 4.81
N ILE A 122 -14.32 8.22 5.58
CA ILE A 122 -15.68 7.64 5.55
C ILE A 122 -16.68 8.49 4.76
N TYR A 123 -16.22 9.23 3.76
CA TYR A 123 -17.06 9.97 2.81
C TYR A 123 -17.05 9.27 1.44
N ASP A 124 -18.07 9.50 0.62
CA ASP A 124 -18.24 8.81 -0.67
C ASP A 124 -17.52 9.53 -1.81
N GLY A 125 -17.45 10.86 -1.74
CA GLY A 125 -16.82 11.64 -2.78
C GLY A 125 -16.46 13.07 -2.38
N MET A 126 -15.75 13.72 -3.30
CA MET A 126 -15.30 15.10 -3.18
C MET A 126 -15.70 15.87 -4.43
N ALA A 127 -16.33 17.02 -4.26
CA ALA A 127 -16.60 17.97 -5.32
C ALA A 127 -15.62 19.13 -5.22
N TYR A 128 -14.80 19.32 -6.24
CA TYR A 128 -13.86 20.44 -6.34
C TYR A 128 -14.54 21.61 -7.03
N LEU A 129 -14.39 22.80 -6.44
CA LEU A 129 -14.97 24.02 -6.98
C LEU A 129 -14.04 24.67 -8.02
N GLN A 130 -14.60 25.50 -8.90
CA GLN A 130 -13.84 26.30 -9.82
C GLN A 130 -13.10 27.42 -9.07
N GLU A 131 -11.97 27.88 -9.59
CA GLU A 131 -11.16 28.94 -8.94
C GLU A 131 -11.87 30.30 -8.83
N ASN A 132 -12.79 30.61 -9.73
CA ASN A 132 -13.44 31.92 -9.82
C ASN A 132 -14.95 31.84 -9.54
N VAL A 133 -15.36 31.03 -8.56
CA VAL A 133 -16.75 30.92 -8.17
C VAL A 133 -17.22 32.17 -7.45
N THR A 134 -18.33 32.73 -7.90
CA THR A 134 -18.97 33.85 -7.22
C THR A 134 -19.68 33.42 -5.94
N GLU A 135 -19.87 34.33 -4.99
CA GLU A 135 -20.61 34.00 -3.75
C GLU A 135 -22.04 33.54 -4.03
N GLU A 136 -22.70 34.10 -5.06
CA GLU A 136 -24.03 33.67 -5.50
C GLU A 136 -24.03 32.21 -5.99
N GLU A 137 -22.99 31.78 -6.73
CA GLU A 137 -22.86 30.40 -7.21
C GLU A 137 -22.56 29.43 -6.05
N LYS A 138 -21.79 29.86 -5.04
CA LYS A 138 -21.56 29.06 -3.83
C LYS A 138 -22.83 28.87 -3.02
N GLU A 139 -23.57 29.96 -2.79
CA GLU A 139 -24.87 29.91 -2.08
C GLU A 139 -25.86 29.00 -2.81
N ASN A 140 -25.93 29.08 -4.14
CA ASN A 140 -26.78 28.20 -4.95
C ASN A 140 -26.34 26.74 -4.86
N LEU A 141 -25.03 26.46 -4.86
CA LEU A 141 -24.52 25.11 -4.70
C LEU A 141 -24.80 24.56 -3.30
N SER A 142 -24.61 25.34 -2.24
CA SER A 142 -24.90 24.92 -0.86
C SER A 142 -26.39 24.63 -0.69
N ALA A 143 -27.27 25.50 -1.21
CA ALA A 143 -28.71 25.26 -1.21
C ALA A 143 -29.09 24.00 -2.00
N TYR A 144 -28.45 23.77 -3.15
CA TYR A 144 -28.67 22.56 -3.94
C TYR A 144 -28.27 21.30 -3.16
N ILE A 145 -27.10 21.31 -2.50
CA ILE A 145 -26.60 20.17 -1.73
C ILE A 145 -27.51 19.86 -0.54
N GLU A 146 -28.05 20.87 0.13
CA GLU A 146 -29.00 20.70 1.24
C GLU A 146 -30.38 20.13 0.78
N GLU A 147 -30.81 20.46 -0.44
CA GLU A 147 -32.12 20.01 -0.98
C GLU A 147 -32.05 18.68 -1.74
N GLU A 148 -30.85 18.22 -2.18
CA GLU A 148 -30.71 16.99 -2.98
C GLU A 148 -30.90 15.74 -2.11
N GLU A 149 -31.99 15.01 -2.34
CA GLU A 149 -32.36 13.78 -1.61
C GLU A 149 -31.28 12.67 -1.71
N GLY A 150 -30.39 12.76 -2.69
CA GLY A 150 -29.27 11.83 -2.89
C GLY A 150 -28.10 12.06 -1.94
N ILE A 151 -28.02 13.22 -1.30
CA ILE A 151 -26.94 13.59 -0.37
C ILE A 151 -27.44 13.42 1.06
N LYS A 152 -26.67 12.70 1.87
CA LYS A 152 -26.98 12.45 3.27
C LYS A 152 -26.36 13.50 4.18
N GLU A 153 -25.09 13.78 3.95
CA GLU A 153 -24.25 14.70 4.73
C GLU A 153 -23.23 15.35 3.79
N SER A 154 -22.87 16.59 4.05
CA SER A 154 -21.80 17.30 3.35
C SER A 154 -20.95 18.10 4.32
N LEU A 155 -19.68 18.33 3.97
CA LEU A 155 -18.75 19.13 4.71
C LEU A 155 -17.93 20.00 3.76
N ASP A 156 -18.00 21.29 3.96
CA ASP A 156 -17.20 22.26 3.24
C ASP A 156 -15.77 22.28 3.76
N VAL A 157 -14.82 22.21 2.87
CA VAL A 157 -13.40 22.16 3.20
C VAL A 157 -12.57 23.07 2.29
N ASN A 158 -11.46 23.55 2.80
CA ASN A 158 -10.38 24.07 1.98
C ASN A 158 -9.32 22.99 1.83
N MET A 159 -9.06 22.56 0.62
CA MET A 159 -8.04 21.56 0.33
C MET A 159 -7.04 22.12 -0.69
N ARG A 160 -5.76 22.16 -0.29
CA ARG A 160 -4.67 22.59 -1.17
C ARG A 160 -3.45 21.69 -1.01
N THR A 161 -2.58 21.69 -1.99
CA THR A 161 -1.28 21.01 -1.91
C THR A 161 -0.25 21.98 -1.37
N VAL A 162 0.43 21.59 -0.30
CA VAL A 162 1.52 22.36 0.33
C VAL A 162 2.77 21.49 0.44
N THR A 163 3.92 22.13 0.56
CA THR A 163 5.17 21.42 0.85
C THR A 163 5.49 21.54 2.33
N LEU A 164 5.52 20.41 3.02
CA LEU A 164 5.92 20.34 4.43
C LEU A 164 7.42 20.12 4.53
N VAL A 165 8.06 20.86 5.41
CA VAL A 165 9.52 20.86 5.60
C VAL A 165 9.87 20.68 7.07
N HIS A 166 10.79 19.77 7.31
CA HIS A 166 11.42 19.63 8.62
C HIS A 166 12.90 19.28 8.41
N ASP A 167 13.77 20.12 8.94
CA ASP A 167 15.22 20.06 8.72
C ASP A 167 15.58 20.01 7.21
N SER A 168 16.08 18.89 6.73
CA SER A 168 16.43 18.67 5.32
C SER A 168 15.38 17.88 4.53
N ASN A 169 14.31 17.42 5.20
CA ASN A 169 13.29 16.61 4.59
C ASN A 169 12.14 17.48 4.09
N LYS A 170 11.68 17.21 2.87
CA LYS A 170 10.53 17.89 2.26
C LYS A 170 9.54 16.88 1.73
N ARG A 171 8.23 17.15 1.92
CA ARG A 171 7.15 16.31 1.37
C ARG A 171 5.96 17.16 0.99
N GLU A 172 5.43 16.91 -0.20
CA GLU A 172 4.12 17.43 -0.58
C GLU A 172 3.03 16.70 0.19
N ALA A 173 2.06 17.43 0.68
CA ALA A 173 0.89 16.91 1.39
C ALA A 173 -0.35 17.73 1.04
N TYR A 174 -1.50 17.10 1.15
CA TYR A 174 -2.79 17.77 1.09
C TYR A 174 -3.09 18.39 2.45
N GLN A 175 -3.08 19.71 2.50
CA GLN A 175 -3.61 20.46 3.63
C GLN A 175 -5.13 20.46 3.51
N THR A 176 -5.81 20.00 4.53
CA THR A 176 -7.28 19.94 4.59
C THR A 176 -7.75 20.71 5.83
N VAL A 177 -8.59 21.70 5.58
CA VAL A 177 -9.15 22.57 6.60
C VAL A 177 -10.66 22.48 6.50
N PRO A 178 -11.38 21.89 7.46
CA PRO A 178 -12.83 21.85 7.48
C PRO A 178 -13.40 23.20 7.89
N GLU A 179 -14.56 23.57 7.35
CA GLU A 179 -15.29 24.75 7.79
C GLU A 179 -15.82 24.56 9.21
N ASP A 180 -16.41 23.39 9.49
CA ASP A 180 -16.94 23.04 10.80
C ASP A 180 -16.13 21.89 11.43
N LEU A 181 -15.40 22.21 12.51
CA LEU A 181 -14.65 21.23 13.29
C LEU A 181 -15.54 20.16 13.94
N GLY A 182 -16.79 20.49 14.25
CA GLY A 182 -17.72 19.55 14.88
C GLY A 182 -18.17 18.43 13.93
N GLN A 183 -18.06 18.64 12.63
CA GLN A 183 -18.51 17.68 11.61
C GLN A 183 -17.37 16.84 11.01
N ILE A 184 -16.11 17.26 11.14
CA ILE A 184 -14.99 16.56 10.49
C ILE A 184 -14.90 15.08 10.90
N ASP A 185 -15.21 14.78 12.16
CA ASP A 185 -15.15 13.41 12.70
C ASP A 185 -16.20 12.47 12.06
N GLU A 186 -17.21 13.01 11.39
CA GLU A 186 -18.14 12.21 10.60
C GLU A 186 -17.56 11.83 9.22
N PHE A 187 -16.56 12.54 8.72
CA PHE A 187 -15.94 12.34 7.40
C PHE A 187 -14.56 11.73 7.47
N VAL A 188 -13.77 12.07 8.50
CA VAL A 188 -12.41 11.56 8.70
C VAL A 188 -12.21 11.21 10.16
N LYS A 189 -11.80 9.98 10.43
CA LYS A 189 -11.47 9.53 11.79
C LYS A 189 -9.99 9.70 12.06
N PHE A 190 -9.68 10.37 13.15
CA PHE A 190 -8.31 10.58 13.60
C PHE A 190 -8.01 9.66 14.78
N HIS A 191 -7.13 8.70 14.59
CA HIS A 191 -6.64 7.82 15.66
C HIS A 191 -5.22 7.35 15.36
N ASP A 192 -4.50 6.89 16.37
CA ASP A 192 -3.22 6.23 16.17
C ASP A 192 -3.41 4.77 15.69
N ARG A 193 -2.42 4.25 14.98
CA ARG A 193 -2.50 2.91 14.38
C ARG A 193 -2.44 1.78 15.42
N VAL A 194 -1.69 1.97 16.49
CA VAL A 194 -1.36 0.88 17.44
C VAL A 194 -2.35 0.83 18.60
N GLY A 195 -2.58 1.96 19.24
CA GLY A 195 -3.45 2.09 20.40
C GLY A 195 -4.91 2.32 20.06
N LYS A 196 -5.19 2.74 18.83
CA LYS A 196 -6.53 3.18 18.38
C LYS A 196 -7.09 4.29 19.28
N GLU A 197 -6.21 5.11 19.85
CA GLU A 197 -6.59 6.31 20.60
C GLU A 197 -7.13 7.36 19.64
N GLU A 198 -8.36 7.80 19.87
CA GLU A 198 -9.02 8.78 19.03
C GLU A 198 -8.57 10.19 19.39
N TYR A 199 -8.35 11.01 18.36
CA TYR A 199 -7.98 12.42 18.47
C TYR A 199 -9.10 13.30 17.93
N THR A 200 -9.18 14.51 18.42
CA THR A 200 -10.01 15.56 17.84
C THR A 200 -9.13 16.64 17.22
N LEU A 201 -9.53 17.16 16.07
CA LEU A 201 -8.84 18.27 15.45
C LEU A 201 -9.09 19.54 16.29
N GLY A 202 -8.03 20.22 16.71
CA GLY A 202 -8.08 21.41 17.56
C GLY A 202 -7.22 22.55 17.02
N ASP A 203 -7.17 23.65 17.79
CA ASP A 203 -6.41 24.85 17.42
C ASP A 203 -4.95 24.83 17.94
N ASP A 204 -4.55 23.80 18.67
CA ASP A 204 -3.21 23.69 19.30
C ASP A 204 -2.11 23.19 18.34
N GLY A 205 -2.49 22.80 17.12
CA GLY A 205 -1.58 22.34 16.07
C GLY A 205 -2.27 21.53 14.99
N VAL A 206 -1.46 20.96 14.10
CA VAL A 206 -1.94 20.14 12.99
C VAL A 206 -1.88 18.65 13.30
N ILE A 207 -2.75 17.87 12.66
CA ILE A 207 -2.69 16.41 12.65
C ILE A 207 -2.02 15.98 11.32
N LEU A 208 -0.95 15.20 11.42
CA LEU A 208 -0.26 14.64 10.26
C LEU A 208 -0.57 13.17 10.04
N SER A 209 -0.63 12.75 8.80
CA SER A 209 -0.64 11.32 8.48
C SER A 209 0.69 10.66 8.89
N GLU A 210 0.62 9.43 9.48
CA GLU A 210 1.79 8.69 10.01
C GLU A 210 2.94 8.58 9.00
N LYS A 211 2.63 8.31 7.75
CA LYS A 211 3.62 8.19 6.70
C LYS A 211 4.34 9.52 6.42
N THR A 212 3.60 10.62 6.43
CA THR A 212 4.15 11.97 6.25
C THR A 212 5.09 12.32 7.41
N ALA A 213 4.64 12.13 8.64
CA ALA A 213 5.43 12.36 9.83
C ALA A 213 6.73 11.53 9.83
N LYS A 214 6.64 10.25 9.49
CA LYS A 214 7.81 9.36 9.36
C LYS A 214 8.78 9.78 8.27
N MET A 215 8.30 10.29 7.13
CA MET A 215 9.17 10.74 6.03
C MET A 215 9.82 12.09 6.32
N LEU A 216 9.20 12.93 7.14
CA LEU A 216 9.76 14.19 7.62
C LEU A 216 10.65 14.00 8.86
N ASP A 217 10.63 12.83 9.49
CA ASP A 217 11.29 12.50 10.76
C ASP A 217 10.80 13.43 11.89
N VAL A 218 9.47 13.58 12.01
CA VAL A 218 8.80 14.41 13.03
C VAL A 218 7.98 13.56 13.99
N LYS A 219 7.79 14.07 15.19
CA LYS A 219 6.99 13.51 16.26
C LYS A 219 5.97 14.53 16.75
N GLU A 220 5.03 14.06 17.54
CA GLU A 220 4.10 14.93 18.26
C GLU A 220 4.85 15.94 19.13
N GLY A 221 4.45 17.19 19.03
CA GLY A 221 5.08 18.32 19.69
C GLY A 221 6.16 19.05 18.88
N ASP A 222 6.67 18.44 17.80
CA ASP A 222 7.65 19.09 16.92
C ASP A 222 7.00 20.21 16.11
N THR A 223 7.83 21.10 15.57
CA THR A 223 7.40 22.20 14.70
C THR A 223 7.89 21.92 13.28
N ILE A 224 6.98 21.98 12.33
CA ILE A 224 7.25 21.89 10.90
C ILE A 224 7.07 23.24 10.22
N GLU A 225 7.66 23.41 9.05
CA GLU A 225 7.46 24.57 8.18
C GLU A 225 6.57 24.16 7.00
N ILE A 226 5.56 24.98 6.71
CA ILE A 226 4.72 24.84 5.53
C ILE A 226 5.28 25.82 4.50
N GLU A 227 5.81 25.32 3.38
CA GLU A 227 6.14 26.12 2.21
C GLU A 227 4.92 26.16 1.29
N ASP A 228 4.24 27.26 1.21
CA ASP A 228 3.12 27.50 0.31
C ASP A 228 3.55 28.50 -0.77
N THR A 229 3.17 28.22 -2.02
CA THR A 229 3.58 29.05 -3.18
C THR A 229 2.93 30.42 -3.14
N ASP A 230 1.72 30.52 -2.62
CA ASP A 230 0.88 31.71 -2.66
C ASP A 230 1.02 32.53 -1.35
N PHE A 231 1.20 31.86 -0.22
CA PHE A 231 1.17 32.48 1.12
C PHE A 231 2.54 32.51 1.81
N GLY A 232 3.58 31.89 1.22
CA GLY A 232 4.93 31.88 1.78
C GLY A 232 5.15 30.78 2.82
N ASN A 233 6.11 31.00 3.71
CA ASN A 233 6.56 29.98 4.66
C ASN A 233 6.00 30.27 6.04
N HIS A 234 5.34 29.28 6.63
CA HIS A 234 4.73 29.37 7.95
C HIS A 234 5.15 28.19 8.82
N LYS A 235 5.26 28.42 10.12
CA LYS A 235 5.59 27.37 11.08
C LYS A 235 4.35 26.94 11.84
N VAL A 236 4.19 25.63 12.00
CA VAL A 236 3.08 25.04 12.71
C VAL A 236 3.55 23.89 13.58
N LYS A 237 2.92 23.72 14.74
CA LYS A 237 3.19 22.61 15.64
C LYS A 237 2.41 21.37 15.20
N VAL A 238 3.03 20.21 15.28
CA VAL A 238 2.37 18.91 15.12
C VAL A 238 1.71 18.54 16.45
N ALA A 239 0.39 18.56 16.49
CA ALA A 239 -0.37 18.17 17.69
C ALA A 239 -0.45 16.65 17.81
N ASN A 240 -0.88 15.98 16.74
CA ASN A 240 -1.05 14.54 16.72
C ASN A 240 -0.61 13.94 15.37
N ILE A 241 -0.43 12.61 15.35
CA ILE A 241 -0.11 11.83 14.16
C ILE A 241 -1.16 10.73 14.02
N CYS A 242 -1.93 10.75 12.92
CA CYS A 242 -3.01 9.81 12.69
C CYS A 242 -2.64 8.69 11.71
N GLU A 243 -3.30 7.54 11.87
CA GLU A 243 -3.25 6.44 10.92
C GLU A 243 -3.74 6.90 9.55
N ASN A 244 -2.98 6.59 8.50
CA ASN A 244 -3.36 6.85 7.12
C ASN A 244 -2.43 6.08 6.18
N TYR A 245 -2.98 5.43 5.18
CA TYR A 245 -2.24 4.57 4.26
C TYR A 245 -2.09 5.16 2.86
N MET A 246 -3.07 5.96 2.43
CA MET A 246 -3.12 6.51 1.08
C MET A 246 -2.96 8.03 1.12
N GLY A 247 -2.05 8.55 0.29
CA GLY A 247 -1.75 9.98 0.25
C GLY A 247 -0.92 10.49 1.44
N HIS A 248 -0.70 11.78 1.45
CA HIS A 248 -0.04 12.53 2.51
C HIS A 248 -0.97 13.65 2.92
N TYR A 249 -1.40 13.68 4.17
CA TYR A 249 -2.37 14.65 4.65
C TYR A 249 -1.84 15.41 5.87
N MET A 250 -2.24 16.66 5.92
CA MET A 250 -2.13 17.54 7.07
C MET A 250 -3.51 18.16 7.31
N TYR A 251 -4.08 17.92 8.48
CA TYR A 251 -5.36 18.49 8.87
C TYR A 251 -5.13 19.64 9.83
N MET A 252 -5.85 20.74 9.63
CA MET A 252 -5.72 21.99 10.37
C MET A 252 -7.10 22.55 10.65
N SER A 253 -7.30 23.16 11.83
CA SER A 253 -8.54 23.87 12.13
C SER A 253 -8.66 25.16 11.33
N ARG A 254 -9.88 25.62 11.10
CA ARG A 254 -10.14 26.92 10.46
C ARG A 254 -9.50 28.07 11.23
N ASN A 255 -9.62 28.11 12.55
CA ASN A 255 -9.05 29.17 13.38
C ASN A 255 -7.51 29.22 13.23
N LEU A 256 -6.86 28.06 13.29
CA LEU A 256 -5.41 27.97 13.11
C LEU A 256 -4.98 28.37 11.70
N TYR A 257 -5.79 28.04 10.68
CA TYR A 257 -5.56 28.45 9.30
C TYR A 257 -5.59 29.98 9.17
N GLU A 258 -6.66 30.64 9.66
CA GLU A 258 -6.81 32.08 9.59
C GLU A 258 -5.71 32.81 10.41
N GLU A 259 -5.27 32.23 11.54
CA GLU A 259 -4.15 32.77 12.34
C GLU A 259 -2.80 32.69 11.61
N ILE A 260 -2.51 31.54 10.97
CA ILE A 260 -1.21 31.30 10.33
C ILE A 260 -1.06 32.08 9.02
N TYR A 261 -2.12 32.09 8.20
CA TYR A 261 -2.05 32.69 6.86
C TYR A 261 -2.47 34.17 6.84
N ASP A 262 -3.07 34.67 7.92
CA ASP A 262 -3.68 36.03 7.99
C ASP A 262 -4.68 36.28 6.83
N GLU A 263 -5.43 35.23 6.49
CA GLU A 263 -6.37 35.18 5.36
C GLU A 263 -7.71 34.60 5.81
N GLU A 264 -8.79 35.10 5.21
CA GLU A 264 -10.12 34.59 5.44
C GLU A 264 -10.28 33.18 4.81
N PHE A 265 -10.89 32.27 5.55
CA PHE A 265 -11.15 30.91 5.10
C PHE A 265 -12.04 30.92 3.84
N THR A 266 -11.65 30.14 2.83
CA THR A 266 -12.42 29.98 1.58
C THR A 266 -12.62 28.51 1.26
N VAL A 267 -13.85 28.15 0.91
CA VAL A 267 -14.20 26.78 0.48
C VAL A 267 -13.78 26.57 -0.98
N ASN A 268 -13.10 25.49 -1.26
CA ASN A 268 -12.74 25.07 -2.62
C ASN A 268 -13.02 23.58 -2.89
N CYS A 269 -13.51 22.86 -1.90
CA CYS A 269 -13.86 21.44 -2.01
C CYS A 269 -15.02 21.13 -1.05
N ILE A 270 -15.87 20.18 -1.43
CA ILE A 270 -16.97 19.71 -0.59
C ILE A 270 -16.86 18.19 -0.49
N TYR A 271 -16.74 17.67 0.74
CA TYR A 271 -16.88 16.24 0.99
C TYR A 271 -18.35 15.91 1.13
N PHE A 272 -18.78 14.80 0.56
CA PHE A 272 -20.18 14.40 0.65
C PHE A 272 -20.34 12.90 0.89
N LYS A 273 -21.45 12.56 1.59
CA LYS A 273 -21.94 11.20 1.74
C LYS A 273 -23.27 11.08 1.02
N THR A 274 -23.52 9.96 0.38
CA THR A 274 -24.75 9.71 -0.38
C THR A 274 -25.74 8.84 0.38
N VAL A 275 -27.00 8.92 -0.02
CA VAL A 275 -28.05 8.06 0.49
C VAL A 275 -28.06 6.76 -0.31
N GLY A 276 -27.50 5.70 0.27
CA GLY A 276 -27.51 4.34 -0.30
C GLY A 276 -26.11 3.83 -0.66
N GLU A 277 -25.92 2.53 -0.48
CA GLU A 277 -24.64 1.82 -0.53
C GLU A 277 -24.20 1.40 -1.95
N THR A 278 -24.86 1.88 -3.00
CA THR A 278 -24.61 1.40 -4.37
C THR A 278 -23.80 2.43 -5.16
N ASN A 279 -22.67 2.05 -5.71
CA ASN A 279 -21.81 2.90 -6.54
C ASN A 279 -22.58 3.64 -7.66
N ALA A 280 -23.55 2.98 -8.30
CA ALA A 280 -24.39 3.61 -9.32
C ALA A 280 -25.21 4.81 -8.81
N LYS A 281 -25.65 4.78 -7.55
CA LYS A 281 -26.35 5.92 -6.94
C LYS A 281 -25.40 7.03 -6.54
N MET A 282 -24.20 6.68 -6.08
CA MET A 282 -23.15 7.64 -5.80
C MET A 282 -22.74 8.39 -7.07
N GLU A 283 -22.53 7.67 -8.18
CA GLU A 283 -22.24 8.24 -9.49
C GLU A 283 -23.38 9.13 -10.00
N GLU A 284 -24.64 8.69 -9.88
CA GLU A 284 -25.82 9.50 -10.28
C GLU A 284 -25.87 10.81 -9.49
N THR A 285 -25.66 10.77 -8.17
CA THR A 285 -25.66 11.96 -7.31
C THR A 285 -24.49 12.88 -7.67
N GLY A 286 -23.30 12.35 -7.86
CA GLY A 286 -22.14 13.14 -8.25
C GLY A 286 -22.24 13.72 -9.67
N GLU A 287 -22.90 13.02 -10.61
CA GLU A 287 -23.20 13.60 -11.94
C GLU A 287 -24.16 14.81 -11.84
N LYS A 288 -25.06 14.80 -10.86
CA LYS A 288 -25.94 15.94 -10.60
C LYS A 288 -25.19 17.11 -9.98
N ILE A 289 -24.27 16.83 -9.04
CA ILE A 289 -23.38 17.83 -8.44
C ILE A 289 -22.47 18.43 -9.52
N LEU A 290 -21.90 17.61 -10.41
CA LEU A 290 -21.02 18.05 -11.50
C LEU A 290 -21.70 18.99 -12.50
N LYS A 291 -23.03 18.99 -12.60
CA LYS A 291 -23.80 19.90 -13.48
C LYS A 291 -23.99 21.29 -12.89
N GLN A 292 -23.61 21.52 -11.65
CA GLN A 292 -23.70 22.85 -11.04
C GLN A 292 -22.52 23.72 -11.53
N ASP A 293 -22.80 24.97 -11.84
CA ASP A 293 -21.84 25.91 -12.47
C ASP A 293 -20.60 26.14 -11.61
N ALA A 294 -20.72 26.05 -10.28
CA ALA A 294 -19.61 26.21 -9.33
C ALA A 294 -18.65 25.01 -9.29
N VAL A 295 -19.04 23.84 -9.83
CA VAL A 295 -18.29 22.60 -9.69
C VAL A 295 -17.37 22.37 -10.87
N LEU A 296 -16.09 22.14 -10.61
CA LEU A 296 -15.06 21.81 -11.60
C LEU A 296 -15.02 20.32 -11.90
N ASN A 297 -15.01 19.51 -10.83
CA ASN A 297 -14.85 18.06 -10.93
C ASN A 297 -15.44 17.36 -9.70
N VAL A 298 -15.83 16.10 -9.87
CA VAL A 298 -16.22 15.22 -8.77
C VAL A 298 -15.35 13.99 -8.81
N SER A 299 -14.82 13.59 -7.66
CA SER A 299 -13.99 12.41 -7.48
C SER A 299 -14.61 11.52 -6.41
N TYR A 300 -14.62 10.21 -6.64
CA TYR A 300 -15.20 9.23 -5.73
C TYR A 300 -14.09 8.37 -5.10
N LEU A 301 -14.25 8.04 -3.82
CA LEU A 301 -13.31 7.17 -3.13
C LEU A 301 -13.34 5.74 -3.68
N HIS A 302 -14.51 5.24 -4.07
CA HIS A 302 -14.64 3.90 -4.66
C HIS A 302 -13.89 3.74 -6.00
N ASP A 303 -13.67 4.80 -6.78
CA ASP A 303 -12.86 4.74 -8.00
C ASP A 303 -11.40 4.41 -7.69
N ILE A 304 -10.88 4.94 -6.59
CA ILE A 304 -9.51 4.67 -6.14
C ILE A 304 -9.40 3.22 -5.66
N GLU A 305 -10.38 2.75 -4.91
CA GLU A 305 -10.50 1.36 -4.49
C GLU A 305 -10.59 0.42 -5.70
N GLN A 306 -11.41 0.76 -6.71
CA GLN A 306 -11.54 -0.04 -7.92
C GLN A 306 -10.24 -0.07 -8.74
N GLN A 307 -9.52 1.04 -8.84
CA GLN A 307 -8.19 1.07 -9.48
C GLN A 307 -7.20 0.16 -8.76
N LEU A 308 -7.17 0.15 -7.43
CA LEU A 308 -6.36 -0.77 -6.63
C LEU A 308 -6.76 -2.23 -6.90
N ASN A 309 -8.05 -2.53 -6.92
CA ASN A 309 -8.57 -3.86 -7.23
C ASN A 309 -8.16 -4.34 -8.63
N ASP A 310 -8.19 -3.47 -9.64
CA ASP A 310 -7.78 -3.80 -11.00
C ASP A 310 -6.26 -4.02 -11.11
N MET A 311 -5.46 -3.25 -10.39
CA MET A 311 -4.02 -3.52 -10.26
C MET A 311 -3.75 -4.88 -9.62
N LEU A 312 -4.49 -5.25 -8.57
CA LEU A 312 -4.35 -6.52 -7.86
C LEU A 312 -4.84 -7.71 -8.67
N LYS A 313 -5.86 -7.54 -9.54
CA LYS A 313 -6.29 -8.60 -10.49
C LYS A 313 -5.16 -9.01 -11.43
N SER A 314 -4.32 -8.09 -11.85
CA SER A 314 -3.15 -8.40 -12.68
C SER A 314 -2.12 -9.26 -11.94
N LEU A 315 -1.91 -9.02 -10.64
CA LEU A 315 -1.05 -9.86 -9.80
C LEU A 315 -1.62 -11.28 -9.61
N ASN A 316 -2.96 -11.41 -9.51
CA ASN A 316 -3.62 -12.72 -9.46
C ASN A 316 -3.34 -13.56 -10.72
N LEU A 317 -3.36 -12.93 -11.89
CA LEU A 317 -3.06 -13.63 -13.15
C LEU A 317 -1.64 -14.21 -13.15
N VAL A 318 -0.68 -13.45 -12.63
CA VAL A 318 0.71 -13.91 -12.48
C VAL A 318 0.81 -15.06 -11.49
N ALA A 319 0.17 -14.95 -10.32
CA ALA A 319 0.17 -15.98 -9.28
C ALA A 319 -0.47 -17.29 -9.78
N VAL A 320 -1.60 -17.21 -10.49
CA VAL A 320 -2.29 -18.37 -11.08
C VAL A 320 -1.46 -18.99 -12.19
N SER A 321 -0.85 -18.19 -13.08
CA SER A 321 0.03 -18.68 -14.15
C SER A 321 1.24 -19.41 -13.58
N TYR A 322 1.83 -18.89 -12.50
CA TYR A 322 2.95 -19.53 -11.81
C TYR A 322 2.55 -20.86 -11.16
N THR A 323 1.35 -20.95 -10.59
CA THR A 323 0.80 -22.19 -10.01
C THR A 323 0.63 -23.26 -11.09
N HIS A 324 0.12 -22.91 -12.26
CA HIS A 324 -0.06 -23.84 -13.37
C HIS A 324 1.27 -24.28 -14.01
N LEU A 325 2.30 -23.42 -13.99
CA LEU A 325 3.64 -23.76 -14.50
C LEU A 325 4.44 -24.66 -13.54
N THR A 326 4.11 -24.66 -12.27
CA THR A 326 4.86 -25.39 -11.22
C THR A 326 4.19 -26.69 -10.77
N LEU A 327 2.94 -26.93 -11.14
CA LEU A 327 2.29 -28.24 -10.96
C LEU A 327 2.72 -29.19 -12.08
N PRO A 328 3.19 -30.40 -11.74
CA PRO A 328 3.61 -31.40 -12.73
C PRO A 328 2.43 -31.96 -13.50
#